data_81740308cd27f17ab56092d76df9e163
#
_entry.id   81740308cd27f17ab56092d76df9e163
#
_cell.length_a   1.000
_cell.length_b   1.000
_cell.length_c   1.000
_cell.angle_alpha   90.00
_cell.angle_beta   90.00
_cell.angle_gamma   90.00
#
_symmetry.space_group_name_H-M   'P 1'
#
loop_
_entity.id
_entity.type
_entity.pdbx_description
1 polymer ?
#
loop_
_entity_poly.entity_id
_entity_poly.type
_entity_poly.pdbx_seq_one_letter_code
_entity_poly.pdbx_strand_id
1 'polypeptide(L)'
;YKRQTTSGALRTDYPKQIAPGERGEINFAYLIPADKPRYGTVRDALEVLIDGRSNGTTLVTHGIGVDPQPADATQNAPKADFSENILKFGPVKHAGPVRKKHFTLSNAGGAELIVRAVEGEGHVATTLAPGQKIAPGDSLRCEILLDPRTQDYGIVTEHLVVVTNDPVRPMRRIRVTAIIEE
;
A
#
# COMPACT_ATOMS: atom_id res chain seq x y z
N TYR A 1 -5.99 4.55 -28.92
CA TYR A 1 -5.70 4.36 -27.48
C TYR A 1 -4.95 5.57 -26.94
N LYS A 2 -5.51 6.24 -25.93
CA LYS A 2 -4.84 7.36 -25.25
C LYS A 2 -4.63 6.97 -23.79
N ARG A 3 -3.40 7.01 -23.36
CA ARG A 3 -2.94 6.65 -22.03
C ARG A 3 -2.91 7.90 -21.14
N GLN A 4 -3.63 7.89 -20.03
CA GLN A 4 -3.29 8.74 -18.89
C GLN A 4 -2.68 7.84 -17.82
N THR A 5 -1.37 7.89 -17.63
CA THR A 5 -0.69 7.21 -16.54
C THR A 5 -0.12 8.25 -15.60
N THR A 6 -0.45 8.16 -14.34
CA THR A 6 0.13 9.00 -13.29
C THR A 6 1.57 8.61 -12.96
N SER A 7 1.96 7.35 -13.22
CA SER A 7 3.27 6.83 -12.84
C SER A 7 4.34 6.89 -13.93
N GLY A 8 3.95 6.95 -15.21
CA GLY A 8 4.88 6.83 -16.34
C GLY A 8 5.52 5.44 -16.51
N ALA A 9 5.33 4.53 -15.55
CA ALA A 9 5.95 3.21 -15.49
C ALA A 9 5.14 2.13 -16.20
N LEU A 10 3.85 2.36 -16.47
CA LEU A 10 2.96 1.37 -17.10
C LEU A 10 3.25 1.26 -18.60
N ARG A 11 3.45 0.04 -19.06
CA ARG A 11 3.54 -0.32 -20.49
C ARG A 11 2.31 -1.14 -20.84
N THR A 12 1.82 -0.92 -22.07
CA THR A 12 0.64 -1.64 -22.60
C THR A 12 0.97 -2.22 -23.97
N ASP A 13 0.51 -3.42 -24.21
CA ASP A 13 0.50 -4.09 -25.49
C ASP A 13 -0.93 -4.55 -25.81
N TYR A 14 -1.40 -4.26 -27.02
CA TYR A 14 -2.78 -4.51 -27.44
C TYR A 14 -2.88 -4.61 -28.96
N PRO A 15 -3.86 -5.36 -29.49
CA PRO A 15 -4.08 -5.45 -30.93
C PRO A 15 -4.55 -4.10 -31.49
N LYS A 16 -3.97 -3.70 -32.62
CA LYS A 16 -4.35 -2.44 -33.31
C LYS A 16 -5.69 -2.57 -34.03
N GLN A 17 -6.09 -3.78 -34.38
CA GLN A 17 -7.34 -4.11 -35.06
C GLN A 17 -7.91 -5.41 -34.49
N ILE A 18 -9.23 -5.48 -34.39
CA ILE A 18 -9.97 -6.67 -33.97
C ILE A 18 -11.09 -6.84 -34.99
N ALA A 19 -11.17 -8.00 -35.63
CA ALA A 19 -12.21 -8.30 -36.61
C ALA A 19 -13.60 -8.48 -35.96
N PRO A 20 -14.68 -8.25 -36.66
CA PRO A 20 -16.02 -8.45 -36.12
C PRO A 20 -16.22 -9.87 -35.55
N GLY A 21 -16.66 -9.93 -34.27
CA GLY A 21 -16.87 -11.19 -33.55
C GLY A 21 -15.60 -11.76 -32.88
N GLU A 22 -14.43 -11.22 -33.13
CA GLU A 22 -13.19 -11.63 -32.48
C GLU A 22 -12.97 -10.95 -31.12
N ARG A 23 -12.06 -11.51 -30.32
CA ARG A 23 -11.62 -10.98 -29.03
C ARG A 23 -10.18 -10.52 -29.13
N GLY A 24 -9.87 -9.40 -28.47
CA GLY A 24 -8.51 -8.91 -28.29
C GLY A 24 -8.14 -8.86 -26.82
N GLU A 25 -6.86 -9.02 -26.52
CA GLU A 25 -6.31 -8.90 -25.18
C GLU A 25 -5.52 -7.61 -25.03
N ILE A 26 -5.60 -6.99 -23.86
CA ILE A 26 -4.76 -5.86 -23.48
C ILE A 26 -3.82 -6.34 -22.38
N ASN A 27 -2.54 -6.42 -22.69
CA ASN A 27 -1.49 -6.76 -21.72
C ASN A 27 -0.88 -5.49 -21.14
N PHE A 28 -0.58 -5.49 -19.86
CA PHE A 28 0.12 -4.38 -19.21
C PHE A 28 1.15 -4.88 -18.22
N ALA A 29 2.24 -4.10 -18.11
CA ALA A 29 3.33 -4.38 -17.18
C ALA A 29 3.82 -3.06 -16.56
N TYR A 30 4.16 -3.10 -15.29
CA TYR A 30 4.89 -2.03 -14.63
C TYR A 30 6.40 -2.25 -14.81
N LEU A 31 7.07 -1.27 -15.41
CA LEU A 31 8.53 -1.23 -15.54
C LEU A 31 9.06 -0.24 -14.50
N ILE A 32 9.52 -0.76 -13.38
CA ILE A 32 10.13 0.04 -12.31
C ILE A 32 11.65 -0.08 -12.45
N PRO A 33 12.36 1.03 -12.77
CA PRO A 33 13.82 0.99 -12.87
C PRO A 33 14.47 0.66 -11.54
N ALA A 34 15.51 -0.17 -11.55
CA ALA A 34 16.22 -0.58 -10.34
C ALA A 34 16.94 0.58 -9.62
N ASP A 35 17.36 1.60 -10.36
CA ASP A 35 17.98 2.82 -9.84
C ASP A 35 16.97 3.82 -9.24
N LYS A 36 15.66 3.62 -9.50
CA LYS A 36 14.55 4.43 -8.99
C LYS A 36 13.42 3.53 -8.49
N PRO A 37 13.66 2.77 -7.43
CA PRO A 37 12.66 1.86 -6.90
C PRO A 37 11.41 2.64 -6.44
N ARG A 38 10.25 2.08 -6.67
CA ARG A 38 8.97 2.65 -6.24
C ARG A 38 8.29 1.66 -5.30
N TYR A 39 8.14 2.07 -4.07
CA TYR A 39 7.52 1.27 -3.02
C TYR A 39 6.11 1.77 -2.71
N GLY A 40 5.26 0.88 -2.19
CA GLY A 40 3.89 1.20 -1.83
C GLY A 40 2.91 1.06 -2.99
N THR A 41 1.78 1.73 -2.89
CA THR A 41 0.67 1.63 -3.83
C THR A 41 1.02 2.21 -5.20
N VAL A 42 0.82 1.43 -6.24
CA VAL A 42 0.91 1.83 -7.65
C VAL A 42 -0.47 1.68 -8.26
N ARG A 43 -1.02 2.78 -8.78
CA ARG A 43 -2.34 2.78 -9.41
C ARG A 43 -2.30 3.63 -10.68
N ASP A 44 -2.79 3.07 -11.79
CA ASP A 44 -2.95 3.78 -13.05
C ASP A 44 -4.34 3.51 -13.63
N ALA A 45 -4.87 4.49 -14.36
CA ALA A 45 -6.11 4.38 -15.11
C ALA A 45 -5.82 4.47 -16.61
N LEU A 46 -6.45 3.60 -17.38
CA LEU A 46 -6.32 3.49 -18.83
C LEU A 46 -7.69 3.67 -19.47
N GLU A 47 -7.87 4.70 -20.28
CA GLU A 47 -9.08 4.88 -21.07
C GLU A 47 -8.98 4.04 -22.36
N VAL A 48 -10.03 3.27 -22.64
CA VAL A 48 -10.12 2.48 -23.87
C VAL A 48 -10.75 3.33 -24.97
N LEU A 49 -10.01 3.50 -26.08
CA LEU A 49 -10.50 4.21 -27.27
C LEU A 49 -10.74 3.20 -28.40
N ILE A 50 -11.87 3.33 -29.10
CA ILE A 50 -12.19 2.61 -30.32
C ILE A 50 -12.25 3.67 -31.45
N ASP A 51 -11.49 3.47 -32.50
CA ASP A 51 -11.35 4.43 -33.62
C ASP A 51 -11.03 5.87 -33.15
N GLY A 52 -10.22 5.96 -32.09
CA GLY A 52 -9.80 7.23 -31.51
C GLY A 52 -10.87 7.92 -30.64
N ARG A 53 -12.01 7.29 -30.42
CA ARG A 53 -13.10 7.81 -29.57
C ARG A 53 -13.22 7.03 -28.29
N SER A 54 -13.48 7.71 -27.19
CA SER A 54 -13.78 7.07 -25.92
C SER A 54 -15.08 6.24 -26.02
N ASN A 55 -15.02 5.01 -25.55
CA ASN A 55 -16.20 4.15 -25.40
C ASN A 55 -16.76 4.15 -23.96
N GLY A 56 -16.23 5.03 -23.08
CA GLY A 56 -16.62 5.12 -21.68
C GLY A 56 -15.99 4.03 -20.79
N THR A 57 -15.14 3.14 -21.34
CA THR A 57 -14.48 2.10 -20.54
C THR A 57 -13.15 2.60 -19.99
N THR A 58 -12.99 2.51 -18.67
CA THR A 58 -11.72 2.75 -17.98
C THR A 58 -11.24 1.46 -17.32
N LEU A 59 -10.01 1.07 -17.63
CA LEU A 59 -9.32 -0.04 -16.95
C LEU A 59 -8.45 0.55 -15.84
N VAL A 60 -8.58 0.04 -14.63
CA VAL A 60 -7.75 0.44 -13.51
C VAL A 60 -6.78 -0.68 -13.18
N THR A 61 -5.48 -0.36 -13.17
CA THR A 61 -4.44 -1.26 -12.70
C THR A 61 -4.03 -0.87 -11.30
N HIS A 62 -3.81 -1.85 -10.45
CA HIS A 62 -3.42 -1.66 -9.06
C HIS A 62 -2.37 -2.70 -8.66
N GLY A 63 -1.36 -2.26 -7.90
CA GLY A 63 -0.29 -3.11 -7.39
C GLY A 63 0.42 -2.49 -6.20
N ILE A 64 1.27 -3.26 -5.56
CA ILE A 64 2.15 -2.81 -4.48
C ILE A 64 3.61 -3.01 -4.93
N GLY A 65 4.37 -1.92 -4.96
CA GLY A 65 5.81 -1.96 -5.20
C GLY A 65 6.53 -2.48 -3.96
N VAL A 66 7.34 -3.52 -4.15
CA VAL A 66 8.15 -4.18 -3.11
C VAL A 66 9.57 -4.38 -3.61
N ASP A 67 10.50 -4.74 -2.72
CA ASP A 67 11.84 -5.13 -3.13
C ASP A 67 11.79 -6.38 -4.03
N PRO A 68 12.71 -6.51 -5.02
CA PRO A 68 12.89 -7.75 -5.76
C PRO A 68 13.18 -8.89 -4.80
N GLN A 69 12.50 -10.01 -4.98
CA GLN A 69 12.72 -11.19 -4.14
C GLN A 69 13.80 -12.08 -4.80
N PRO A 70 14.97 -12.22 -4.20
CA PRO A 70 15.96 -13.20 -4.67
C PRO A 70 15.46 -14.62 -4.38
N ALA A 71 15.70 -15.54 -5.30
CA ALA A 71 15.24 -16.94 -5.22
C ALA A 71 15.67 -17.67 -3.93
N ASP A 72 16.76 -17.24 -3.30
CA ASP A 72 17.40 -17.91 -2.15
C ASP A 72 17.28 -17.09 -0.83
N ALA A 73 16.39 -16.14 -0.74
CA ALA A 73 16.33 -15.11 0.30
C ALA A 73 15.85 -15.58 1.69
N THR A 74 15.76 -16.88 1.97
CA THR A 74 15.16 -17.34 3.23
C THR A 74 16.15 -17.50 4.39
N GLN A 75 17.44 -17.72 4.12
CA GLN A 75 18.44 -17.79 5.17
C GLN A 75 18.99 -16.41 5.50
N ASN A 76 18.85 -16.01 6.75
CA ASN A 76 19.35 -14.73 7.27
C ASN A 76 18.66 -13.47 6.71
N ALA A 77 17.44 -13.58 6.18
CA ALA A 77 16.67 -12.43 5.69
C ALA A 77 16.07 -11.60 6.83
N PRO A 78 15.71 -10.31 6.59
CA PRO A 78 14.90 -9.55 7.54
C PRO A 78 13.51 -10.16 7.64
N LYS A 79 12.91 -10.09 8.82
CA LYS A 79 11.56 -10.60 9.08
C LYS A 79 10.77 -9.62 9.92
N ALA A 80 9.75 -9.01 9.33
CA ALA A 80 8.88 -8.06 10.01
C ALA A 80 7.84 -8.78 10.87
N ASP A 81 7.81 -8.48 12.16
CA ASP A 81 6.77 -8.91 13.08
C ASP A 81 6.07 -7.72 13.72
N PHE A 82 4.74 -7.72 13.65
CA PHE A 82 3.88 -6.67 14.17
C PHE A 82 3.12 -7.19 15.38
N SER A 83 3.22 -6.52 16.52
CA SER A 83 2.53 -6.91 17.74
C SER A 83 1.00 -6.92 17.58
N GLU A 84 0.48 -6.09 16.68
CA GLU A 84 -0.94 -5.92 16.42
C GLU A 84 -1.24 -5.82 14.93
N ASN A 85 -2.33 -6.48 14.49
CA ASN A 85 -2.86 -6.35 13.14
C ASN A 85 -4.18 -5.55 13.12
N ILE A 86 -4.76 -5.31 14.30
CA ILE A 86 -6.01 -4.56 14.47
C ILE A 86 -5.89 -3.69 15.71
N LEU A 87 -6.06 -2.37 15.53
CA LEU A 87 -6.10 -1.39 16.59
C LEU A 87 -7.53 -0.84 16.75
N LYS A 88 -8.18 -1.23 17.84
CA LYS A 88 -9.57 -0.85 18.14
C LYS A 88 -9.58 0.33 19.09
N PHE A 89 -10.02 1.49 18.66
CA PHE A 89 -10.18 2.67 19.52
C PHE A 89 -11.48 2.62 20.35
N GLY A 90 -12.48 1.84 19.92
CA GLY A 90 -13.80 1.79 20.54
C GLY A 90 -14.61 3.07 20.31
N PRO A 91 -15.58 3.39 21.18
CA PRO A 91 -16.35 4.61 21.11
C PRO A 91 -15.47 5.83 21.41
N VAL A 92 -15.59 6.85 20.54
CA VAL A 92 -14.83 8.11 20.63
C VAL A 92 -15.77 9.27 20.28
N LYS A 93 -15.80 10.29 21.13
CA LYS A 93 -16.57 11.50 20.86
C LYS A 93 -15.96 12.27 19.69
N HIS A 94 -16.79 12.71 18.72
CA HIS A 94 -16.34 13.46 17.54
C HIS A 94 -15.59 14.76 17.93
N ALA A 95 -16.11 15.51 18.90
CA ALA A 95 -15.45 16.72 19.42
C ALA A 95 -14.29 16.43 20.38
N GLY A 96 -13.94 15.15 20.58
CA GLY A 96 -12.90 14.75 21.52
C GLY A 96 -11.47 15.00 21.04
N PRO A 97 -10.49 14.78 21.91
CA PRO A 97 -9.09 14.93 21.56
C PRO A 97 -8.61 13.79 20.64
N VAL A 98 -7.50 14.04 19.96
CA VAL A 98 -6.78 12.99 19.20
C VAL A 98 -6.49 11.79 20.09
N ARG A 99 -6.86 10.62 19.62
CA ARG A 99 -6.63 9.35 20.32
C ARG A 99 -5.36 8.69 19.78
N LYS A 100 -4.64 8.01 20.68
CA LYS A 100 -3.39 7.32 20.36
C LYS A 100 -3.46 5.85 20.75
N LYS A 101 -2.92 4.98 19.90
CA LYS A 101 -2.61 3.60 20.23
C LYS A 101 -1.22 3.25 19.73
N HIS A 102 -0.63 2.23 20.34
CA HIS A 102 0.72 1.78 20.03
C HIS A 102 0.70 0.40 19.42
N PHE A 103 1.65 0.14 18.57
CA PHE A 103 2.07 -1.18 18.14
C PHE A 103 3.59 -1.24 18.11
N THR A 104 4.15 -2.43 18.09
CA THR A 104 5.58 -2.66 17.97
C THR A 104 5.86 -3.33 16.64
N LEU A 105 6.83 -2.81 15.90
CA LEU A 105 7.43 -3.46 14.73
C LEU A 105 8.78 -4.01 15.16
N SER A 106 8.93 -5.33 15.13
CA SER A 106 10.15 -6.04 15.51
C SER A 106 10.80 -6.67 14.29
N ASN A 107 12.12 -6.80 14.30
CA ASN A 107 12.87 -7.57 13.33
C ASN A 107 13.21 -8.95 13.91
N ALA A 108 12.42 -9.95 13.59
CA ALA A 108 12.64 -11.34 13.98
C ALA A 108 13.57 -12.11 13.01
N GLY A 109 14.22 -11.41 12.08
CA GLY A 109 15.15 -11.97 11.09
C GLY A 109 16.63 -11.75 11.45
N GLY A 110 17.52 -12.19 10.56
CA GLY A 110 18.96 -12.09 10.75
C GLY A 110 19.63 -10.91 10.02
N ALA A 111 18.91 -10.18 9.15
CA ALA A 111 19.41 -9.00 8.45
C ALA A 111 18.60 -7.75 8.83
N GLU A 112 19.13 -6.56 8.53
CA GLU A 112 18.51 -5.28 8.83
C GLU A 112 17.13 -5.17 8.14
N LEU A 113 16.08 -4.92 8.92
CA LEU A 113 14.74 -4.63 8.42
C LEU A 113 14.62 -3.14 8.10
N ILE A 114 14.14 -2.83 6.90
CA ILE A 114 14.00 -1.46 6.40
C ILE A 114 12.53 -1.22 6.04
N VAL A 115 11.95 -0.14 6.56
CA VAL A 115 10.63 0.33 6.17
C VAL A 115 10.74 1.04 4.82
N ARG A 116 10.06 0.53 3.80
CA ARG A 116 10.11 1.04 2.42
C ARG A 116 9.02 2.05 2.13
N ALA A 117 7.80 1.77 2.57
CA ALA A 117 6.66 2.69 2.44
C ALA A 117 5.72 2.55 3.64
N VAL A 118 5.05 3.66 3.95
CA VAL A 118 4.00 3.73 4.97
C VAL A 118 2.88 4.58 4.38
N GLU A 119 1.70 3.99 4.22
CA GLU A 119 0.55 4.62 3.57
C GLU A 119 -0.68 4.45 4.48
N GLY A 120 -1.20 5.57 4.98
CA GLY A 120 -2.49 5.59 5.68
C GLY A 120 -3.63 5.69 4.66
N GLU A 121 -4.64 4.84 4.79
CA GLU A 121 -5.93 5.06 4.16
C GLU A 121 -6.74 6.00 5.07
N GLY A 122 -7.39 7.01 4.48
CA GLY A 122 -8.20 7.97 5.22
C GLY A 122 -7.37 8.95 6.07
N HIS A 123 -7.72 9.10 7.34
CA HIS A 123 -7.15 10.10 8.24
C HIS A 123 -6.29 9.50 9.37
N VAL A 124 -5.77 8.28 9.15
CA VAL A 124 -4.85 7.64 10.09
C VAL A 124 -3.44 8.16 9.90
N ALA A 125 -2.86 8.70 10.94
CA ALA A 125 -1.46 9.10 11.00
C ALA A 125 -0.65 8.14 11.89
N THR A 126 0.66 8.04 11.63
CA THR A 126 1.57 7.20 12.40
C THR A 126 2.94 7.83 12.57
N THR A 127 3.67 7.42 13.60
CA THR A 127 5.09 7.80 13.79
C THR A 127 6.04 6.92 12.98
N LEU A 128 5.55 5.81 12.42
CA LEU A 128 6.35 4.97 11.52
C LEU A 128 6.57 5.70 10.19
N ALA A 129 7.82 5.73 9.71
CA ALA A 129 8.19 6.46 8.50
C ALA A 129 9.06 5.62 7.56
N PRO A 130 8.99 5.86 6.24
CA PRO A 130 9.92 5.27 5.29
C PRO A 130 11.38 5.58 5.62
N GLY A 131 12.27 4.62 5.38
CA GLY A 131 13.71 4.72 5.65
C GLY A 131 14.12 4.34 7.06
N GLN A 132 13.20 4.12 7.99
CA GLN A 132 13.53 3.59 9.33
C GLN A 132 14.11 2.18 9.22
N LYS A 133 15.12 1.91 10.05
CA LYS A 133 15.89 0.67 10.07
C LYS A 133 15.82 0.04 11.45
N ILE A 134 15.70 -1.28 11.47
CA ILE A 134 15.61 -2.07 12.71
C ILE A 134 16.63 -3.20 12.62
N ALA A 135 17.60 -3.21 13.53
CA ALA A 135 18.61 -4.27 13.55
C ALA A 135 18.01 -5.63 13.91
N PRO A 136 18.67 -6.75 13.57
CA PRO A 136 18.23 -8.08 13.97
C PRO A 136 18.00 -8.17 15.49
N GLY A 137 16.82 -8.66 15.89
CA GLY A 137 16.42 -8.78 17.30
C GLY A 137 15.90 -7.51 17.95
N ASP A 138 16.04 -6.35 17.31
CA ASP A 138 15.54 -5.06 17.82
C ASP A 138 14.06 -4.84 17.45
N SER A 139 13.50 -3.81 18.06
CA SER A 139 12.12 -3.39 17.85
C SER A 139 11.94 -1.88 17.89
N LEU A 140 10.93 -1.39 17.17
CA LEU A 140 10.51 0.00 17.13
C LEU A 140 9.09 0.13 17.66
N ARG A 141 8.87 0.93 18.68
CA ARG A 141 7.53 1.28 19.16
C ARG A 141 6.96 2.40 18.29
N CYS A 142 5.82 2.14 17.70
CA CYS A 142 5.12 3.05 16.78
C CYS A 142 3.79 3.48 17.38
N GLU A 143 3.37 4.70 17.06
CA GLU A 143 2.04 5.22 17.42
C GLU A 143 1.15 5.28 16.18
N ILE A 144 -0.15 5.02 16.38
CA ILE A 144 -1.21 5.39 15.46
C ILE A 144 -2.05 6.46 16.15
N LEU A 145 -2.33 7.54 15.41
CA LEU A 145 -3.12 8.68 15.83
C LEU A 145 -4.43 8.69 15.04
N LEU A 146 -5.54 8.83 15.76
CA LEU A 146 -6.87 9.02 15.21
C LEU A 146 -7.39 10.37 15.70
N ASP A 147 -7.61 11.31 14.77
CA ASP A 147 -8.32 12.56 15.08
C ASP A 147 -9.81 12.35 14.80
N PRO A 148 -10.66 12.25 15.83
CA PRO A 148 -12.08 11.98 15.62
C PRO A 148 -12.80 13.10 14.88
N ARG A 149 -12.27 14.32 14.93
CA ARG A 149 -12.88 15.51 14.28
C ARG A 149 -12.78 15.49 12.76
N THR A 150 -11.93 14.63 12.22
CA THR A 150 -11.75 14.44 10.76
C THR A 150 -12.53 13.25 10.23
N GLN A 151 -13.25 12.54 11.09
CA GLN A 151 -13.97 11.32 10.75
C GLN A 151 -15.49 11.62 10.60
N ASP A 152 -16.16 10.82 9.81
CA ASP A 152 -17.63 10.81 9.78
C ASP A 152 -18.18 10.09 11.03
N TYR A 153 -19.41 10.44 11.44
CA TYR A 153 -20.10 9.73 12.52
C TYR A 153 -20.37 8.26 12.16
N GLY A 154 -20.30 7.40 13.16
CA GLY A 154 -20.57 5.98 13.03
C GLY A 154 -19.30 5.12 13.04
N ILE A 155 -19.37 3.96 12.39
CA ILE A 155 -18.27 3.00 12.36
C ILE A 155 -17.20 3.43 11.35
N VAL A 156 -16.00 3.66 11.84
CA VAL A 156 -14.81 3.96 11.04
C VAL A 156 -13.95 2.70 10.93
N THR A 157 -13.54 2.37 9.71
CA THR A 157 -12.56 1.32 9.42
C THR A 157 -11.57 1.84 8.40
N GLU A 158 -10.34 2.01 8.82
CA GLU A 158 -9.24 2.49 7.99
C GLU A 158 -8.04 1.53 8.09
N HIS A 159 -7.09 1.67 7.20
CA HIS A 159 -5.92 0.82 7.17
C HIS A 159 -4.62 1.63 7.10
N LEU A 160 -3.60 1.12 7.78
CA LEU A 160 -2.22 1.51 7.58
C LEU A 160 -1.52 0.38 6.81
N VAL A 161 -1.05 0.71 5.61
CA VAL A 161 -0.25 -0.22 4.79
C VAL A 161 1.23 0.08 5.05
N VAL A 162 1.97 -0.95 5.42
CA VAL A 162 3.42 -0.87 5.66
C VAL A 162 4.11 -1.83 4.70
N VAL A 163 5.08 -1.30 3.95
CA VAL A 163 5.94 -2.09 3.07
C VAL A 163 7.34 -2.10 3.66
N THR A 164 7.94 -3.28 3.74
CA THR A 164 9.29 -3.50 4.24
C THR A 164 10.11 -4.33 3.24
N ASN A 165 11.39 -4.50 3.52
CA ASN A 165 12.27 -5.40 2.77
C ASN A 165 12.19 -6.88 3.24
N ASP A 166 11.17 -7.26 4.01
CA ASP A 166 10.89 -8.67 4.33
C ASP A 166 10.54 -9.43 3.04
N PRO A 167 11.35 -10.41 2.59
CA PRO A 167 11.12 -11.07 1.30
C PRO A 167 9.92 -12.02 1.30
N VAL A 168 9.46 -12.46 2.47
CA VAL A 168 8.34 -13.41 2.58
C VAL A 168 7.01 -12.68 2.71
N ARG A 169 6.99 -11.58 3.46
CA ARG A 169 5.78 -10.78 3.70
C ARG A 169 6.10 -9.28 3.59
N PRO A 170 6.46 -8.80 2.39
CA PRO A 170 6.92 -7.43 2.20
C PRO A 170 5.86 -6.37 2.53
N MET A 171 4.57 -6.72 2.43
CA MET A 171 3.46 -5.82 2.72
C MET A 171 2.61 -6.35 3.87
N ARG A 172 2.33 -5.46 4.82
CA ARG A 172 1.42 -5.72 5.95
C ARG A 172 0.39 -4.60 6.04
N ARG A 173 -0.81 -4.99 6.47
CA ARG A 173 -1.91 -4.05 6.67
C ARG A 173 -2.37 -4.12 8.12
N ILE A 174 -2.37 -2.97 8.80
CA ILE A 174 -2.92 -2.81 10.15
C ILE A 174 -4.29 -2.16 10.00
N ARG A 175 -5.32 -2.82 10.49
CA ARG A 175 -6.68 -2.28 10.51
C ARG A 175 -6.89 -1.41 11.74
N VAL A 176 -7.42 -0.21 11.54
CA VAL A 176 -7.79 0.73 12.59
C VAL A 176 -9.30 0.86 12.61
N THR A 177 -9.91 0.68 13.77
CA THR A 177 -11.37 0.79 13.92
C THR A 177 -11.75 1.69 15.08
N ALA A 178 -12.82 2.47 14.89
CA ALA A 178 -13.43 3.31 15.91
C ALA A 178 -14.94 3.37 15.71
N ILE A 179 -15.67 3.87 16.70
CA ILE A 179 -17.08 4.28 16.59
C ILE A 179 -17.09 5.76 16.96
N ILE A 180 -17.39 6.62 15.99
CA ILE A 180 -17.46 8.07 16.23
C ILE A 180 -18.87 8.44 16.66
N GLU A 181 -18.97 8.96 17.87
CA GLU A 181 -20.21 9.38 18.52
C GLU A 181 -20.31 10.90 18.60
N GLU A 182 -21.52 11.42 18.77
CA GLU A 182 -21.77 12.85 19.02
C GLU A 182 -21.08 13.40 20.26
#